data_791ced957195a0e0f9a40fa373a71019
#
_entry.id   791ced957195a0e0f9a40fa373a71019
#
_cell.length_a   1.000
_cell.length_b   1.000
_cell.length_c   1.000
_cell.angle_alpha   90.00
_cell.angle_beta   90.00
_cell.angle_gamma   90.00
#
_symmetry.space_group_name_H-M   'P 1'
#
loop_
_entity.id
_entity.type
_entity.pdbx_description
1 polymer ?
#
loop_
_entity_poly.entity_id
_entity_poly.type
_entity_poly.pdbx_seq_one_letter_code
_entity_poly.pdbx_strand_id
1 'polypeptide(L)'
;EYELNIAKLDGCEIIWLASPVKIKGSQGKVKQLVCSKMKLGEPDASGRRSPVDTGETFTLDVDMIIKAAGQVPFEKLINKSKIENSKGKITINKDCSTNIKGVFAGGDAVNGGKEVVDAVEDGKKGAKTILDYLRISLKEYDGK
;
A
#
# COMPACT_ATOMS: atom_id res chain seq x y z
N GLU A 1 -8.88 4.26 -15.65
CA GLU A 1 -10.16 4.58 -16.36
C GLU A 1 -10.88 3.30 -16.80
N TYR A 2 -10.18 2.30 -17.32
CA TYR A 2 -10.74 1.02 -17.74
C TYR A 2 -11.45 0.26 -16.58
N GLU A 3 -10.75 0.06 -15.45
CA GLU A 3 -11.30 -0.63 -14.27
C GLU A 3 -12.52 0.07 -13.68
N LEU A 4 -12.51 1.40 -13.68
CA LEU A 4 -13.63 2.21 -13.24
C LEU A 4 -14.88 1.98 -14.11
N ASN A 5 -14.69 1.89 -15.42
CA ASN A 5 -15.78 1.64 -16.35
C ASN A 5 -16.35 0.22 -16.17
N ILE A 6 -15.50 -0.79 -15.98
CA ILE A 6 -15.92 -2.16 -15.68
C ILE A 6 -16.73 -2.19 -14.38
N ALA A 7 -16.25 -1.58 -13.30
CA ALA A 7 -17.00 -1.54 -12.04
C ALA A 7 -18.39 -0.91 -12.20
N LYS A 8 -18.52 0.16 -13.00
CA LYS A 8 -19.83 0.76 -13.30
C LYS A 8 -20.74 -0.17 -14.12
N LEU A 9 -20.19 -0.90 -15.09
CA LEU A 9 -20.93 -1.88 -15.87
C LEU A 9 -21.44 -3.04 -15.00
N ASP A 10 -20.66 -3.44 -14.00
CA ASP A 10 -21.02 -4.44 -13.00
C ASP A 10 -22.01 -3.91 -11.94
N GLY A 11 -22.50 -2.67 -12.09
CA GLY A 11 -23.50 -2.07 -11.20
C GLY A 11 -22.93 -1.42 -9.94
N CYS A 12 -21.61 -1.21 -9.86
CA CYS A 12 -21.02 -0.51 -8.72
C CYS A 12 -21.33 0.99 -8.79
N GLU A 13 -21.88 1.53 -7.70
CA GLU A 13 -22.02 2.96 -7.50
C GLU A 13 -20.74 3.55 -6.89
N ILE A 14 -20.25 4.66 -7.45
CA ILE A 14 -19.04 5.32 -7.00
C ILE A 14 -19.39 6.68 -6.43
N ILE A 15 -19.15 6.85 -5.15
CA ILE A 15 -19.39 8.11 -4.42
C ILE A 15 -18.03 8.82 -4.28
N TRP A 16 -17.86 9.87 -5.07
CA TRP A 16 -16.65 10.70 -5.05
C TRP A 16 -16.66 11.67 -3.87
N LEU A 17 -15.46 12.07 -3.44
CA LEU A 17 -15.25 13.06 -2.41
C LEU A 17 -16.04 12.73 -1.12
N ALA A 18 -15.96 11.45 -0.72
CA ALA A 18 -16.52 10.92 0.49
C ALA A 18 -15.44 10.25 1.34
N SER A 19 -15.42 10.54 2.64
CA SER A 19 -14.50 9.93 3.59
C SER A 19 -15.26 9.20 4.69
N PRO A 20 -15.04 7.91 4.93
CA PRO A 20 -15.66 7.18 6.03
C PRO A 20 -15.28 7.79 7.39
N VAL A 21 -16.27 8.06 8.22
CA VAL A 21 -16.08 8.65 9.56
C VAL A 21 -16.47 7.68 10.67
N LYS A 22 -17.62 7.01 10.52
CA LYS A 22 -18.16 6.16 11.57
C LYS A 22 -18.99 5.01 11.01
N ILE A 23 -18.83 3.84 11.59
CA ILE A 23 -19.70 2.69 11.35
C ILE A 23 -20.75 2.64 12.45
N LYS A 24 -22.02 2.51 12.09
CA LYS A 24 -23.12 2.24 13.01
C LYS A 24 -23.62 0.81 12.82
N GLY A 25 -23.88 0.15 13.90
CA GLY A 25 -24.39 -1.22 13.90
C GLY A 25 -25.27 -1.52 15.13
N SER A 26 -25.93 -2.64 15.08
CA SER A 26 -26.75 -3.15 16.17
C SER A 26 -26.66 -4.67 16.21
N GLN A 27 -26.62 -5.25 17.40
CA GLN A 27 -26.58 -6.71 17.63
C GLN A 27 -25.45 -7.42 16.84
N GLY A 28 -24.25 -6.82 16.78
CA GLY A 28 -23.11 -7.37 16.08
C GLY A 28 -23.16 -7.27 14.54
N LYS A 29 -24.16 -6.61 13.98
CA LYS A 29 -24.32 -6.41 12.53
C LYS A 29 -24.12 -4.95 12.15
N VAL A 30 -23.44 -4.72 11.05
CA VAL A 30 -23.34 -3.40 10.43
C VAL A 30 -24.72 -3.00 9.89
N LYS A 31 -25.03 -1.72 10.00
CA LYS A 31 -26.28 -1.14 9.48
C LYS A 31 -26.04 0.10 8.64
N GLN A 32 -25.07 0.91 9.02
CA GLN A 32 -24.85 2.19 8.37
C GLN A 32 -23.37 2.56 8.37
N LEU A 33 -22.94 3.22 7.28
CA LEU A 33 -21.69 3.93 7.18
C LEU A 33 -21.96 5.44 7.13
N VAL A 34 -21.40 6.19 8.08
CA VAL A 34 -21.42 7.64 8.06
C VAL A 34 -20.18 8.13 7.33
N CYS A 35 -20.36 8.97 6.33
CA CYS A 35 -19.28 9.57 5.55
C CYS A 35 -19.32 11.09 5.68
N SER A 36 -18.14 11.70 5.68
CA SER A 36 -18.00 13.15 5.51
C SER A 36 -17.96 13.49 4.02
N LYS A 37 -18.63 14.57 3.63
CA LYS A 37 -18.48 15.17 2.30
C LYS A 37 -17.14 15.90 2.23
N MET A 38 -16.38 15.64 1.19
CA MET A 38 -15.12 16.29 0.94
C MET A 38 -15.25 17.29 -0.22
N LYS A 39 -14.36 18.27 -0.26
CA LYS A 39 -14.14 19.13 -1.42
C LYS A 39 -12.66 19.13 -1.79
N LEU A 40 -12.33 19.44 -3.03
CA LEU A 40 -10.94 19.62 -3.42
C LEU A 40 -10.42 20.93 -2.84
N GLY A 41 -9.31 20.85 -2.09
CA GLY A 41 -8.58 22.00 -1.56
C GLY A 41 -7.78 22.73 -2.64
N GLU A 42 -6.93 23.66 -2.21
CA GLU A 42 -6.02 24.35 -3.11
C GLU A 42 -4.94 23.40 -3.64
N PRO A 43 -4.42 23.62 -4.84
CA PRO A 43 -3.32 22.81 -5.38
C PRO A 43 -2.05 23.01 -4.56
N ASP A 44 -1.34 21.91 -4.28
CA ASP A 44 0.00 21.96 -3.69
C ASP A 44 1.07 22.34 -4.74
N ALA A 45 2.35 22.35 -4.33
CA ALA A 45 3.46 22.72 -5.21
C ALA A 45 3.60 21.80 -6.47
N SER A 46 2.99 20.61 -6.46
CA SER A 46 2.93 19.68 -7.60
C SER A 46 1.69 19.88 -8.46
N GLY A 47 0.79 20.81 -8.10
CA GLY A 47 -0.49 21.03 -8.75
C GLY A 47 -1.59 20.05 -8.29
N ARG A 48 -1.32 19.16 -7.35
CA ARG A 48 -2.29 18.19 -6.83
C ARG A 48 -3.21 18.85 -5.80
N ARG A 49 -4.52 18.63 -5.95
CA ARG A 49 -5.52 19.09 -5.01
C ARG A 49 -5.92 17.94 -4.07
N SER A 50 -5.69 18.09 -2.79
CA SER A 50 -6.07 17.11 -1.78
C SER A 50 -7.51 17.33 -1.31
N PRO A 51 -8.27 16.27 -1.00
CA PRO A 51 -9.60 16.40 -0.41
C PRO A 51 -9.54 17.05 0.98
N VAL A 52 -10.44 18.00 1.23
CA VAL A 52 -10.61 18.69 2.50
C VAL A 52 -12.03 18.46 3.01
N ASP A 53 -12.18 18.22 4.31
CA ASP A 53 -13.47 18.00 4.95
C ASP A 53 -14.33 19.29 4.89
N THR A 54 -15.59 19.15 4.53
CA THR A 54 -16.54 20.26 4.52
C THR A 54 -17.26 20.44 5.86
N GLY A 55 -17.16 19.49 6.78
CA GLY A 55 -17.92 19.42 8.02
C GLY A 55 -19.33 18.85 7.84
N GLU A 56 -19.77 18.58 6.61
CA GLU A 56 -21.06 17.96 6.33
C GLU A 56 -20.93 16.44 6.28
N THR A 57 -21.92 15.73 6.80
CA THR A 57 -21.94 14.25 6.75
C THR A 57 -23.20 13.73 6.08
N PHE A 58 -23.10 12.53 5.54
CA PHE A 58 -24.23 11.75 5.04
C PHE A 58 -24.11 10.30 5.48
N THR A 59 -25.18 9.55 5.39
CA THR A 59 -25.24 8.17 5.86
C THR A 59 -25.68 7.26 4.73
N LEU A 60 -25.00 6.12 4.60
CA LEU A 60 -25.34 5.03 3.70
C LEU A 60 -25.85 3.85 4.51
N ASP A 61 -26.96 3.26 4.13
CA ASP A 61 -27.41 1.99 4.67
C ASP A 61 -26.61 0.86 4.00
N VAL A 62 -25.96 0.02 4.79
CA VAL A 62 -25.06 -1.03 4.33
C VAL A 62 -25.12 -2.24 5.25
N ASP A 63 -24.99 -3.42 4.69
CA ASP A 63 -24.96 -4.68 5.43
C ASP A 63 -23.51 -5.17 5.65
N MET A 64 -22.57 -4.73 4.83
CA MET A 64 -21.16 -5.10 4.88
C MET A 64 -20.28 -3.90 4.51
N ILE A 65 -19.10 -3.81 5.13
CA ILE A 65 -18.07 -2.83 4.79
C ILE A 65 -16.75 -3.57 4.57
N ILE A 66 -16.15 -3.37 3.40
CA ILE A 66 -14.83 -3.91 3.06
C ILE A 66 -13.85 -2.76 2.93
N LYS A 67 -12.81 -2.79 3.77
CA LYS A 67 -11.72 -1.80 3.71
C LYS A 67 -10.69 -2.26 2.69
N ALA A 68 -10.64 -1.60 1.54
CA ALA A 68 -9.66 -1.81 0.47
C ALA A 68 -8.76 -0.57 0.28
N ALA A 69 -8.43 0.12 1.37
CA ALA A 69 -7.50 1.25 1.36
C ALA A 69 -6.05 0.76 1.28
N GLY A 70 -5.15 1.61 0.81
CA GLY A 70 -3.73 1.30 0.73
C GLY A 70 -3.11 0.92 2.08
N GLN A 71 -1.91 0.39 2.02
CA GLN A 71 -1.15 -0.02 3.19
C GLN A 71 -0.19 1.08 3.64
N VAL A 72 0.08 1.14 4.93
CA VAL A 72 1.14 1.99 5.51
C VAL A 72 2.26 1.10 6.04
N PRO A 73 3.52 1.46 5.81
CA PRO A 73 4.66 0.74 6.37
C PRO A 73 4.60 0.70 7.90
N PHE A 74 5.05 -0.39 8.49
CA PHE A 74 5.15 -0.49 9.95
C PHE A 74 6.43 0.18 10.45
N GLU A 75 6.49 1.50 10.35
CA GLU A 75 7.66 2.35 10.65
C GLU A 75 8.29 2.04 12.00
N LYS A 76 7.49 1.75 13.02
CA LYS A 76 7.98 1.45 14.37
C LYS A 76 8.92 0.25 14.41
N LEU A 77 8.66 -0.79 13.60
CA LEU A 77 9.52 -1.96 13.48
C LEU A 77 10.80 -1.62 12.72
N ILE A 78 10.66 -0.92 11.60
CA ILE A 78 11.78 -0.55 10.73
C ILE A 78 12.75 0.36 11.50
N ASN A 79 12.25 1.38 12.19
CA ASN A 79 13.06 2.29 12.99
C ASN A 79 13.77 1.57 14.16
N LYS A 80 13.12 0.57 14.77
CA LYS A 80 13.73 -0.23 15.85
C LYS A 80 14.88 -1.10 15.33
N SER A 81 14.82 -1.55 14.08
CA SER A 81 15.84 -2.41 13.47
C SER A 81 17.09 -1.67 13.05
N LYS A 82 17.13 -0.33 13.09
CA LYS A 82 18.21 0.54 12.58
C LYS A 82 18.45 0.40 11.06
N ILE A 83 17.49 -0.14 10.32
CA ILE A 83 17.53 -0.14 8.87
C ILE A 83 17.22 1.26 8.36
N GLU A 84 18.06 1.78 7.47
CA GLU A 84 17.81 3.07 6.84
C GLU A 84 16.51 3.02 6.04
N ASN A 85 15.69 4.06 6.22
CA ASN A 85 14.41 4.17 5.54
C ASN A 85 14.01 5.63 5.30
N SER A 86 13.14 5.83 4.34
CA SER A 86 12.51 7.12 4.08
C SER A 86 10.98 6.94 4.15
N LYS A 87 10.33 7.59 5.12
CA LYS A 87 8.88 7.49 5.35
C LYS A 87 8.40 6.02 5.42
N GLY A 88 9.15 5.18 6.15
CA GLY A 88 8.84 3.76 6.32
C GLY A 88 9.18 2.85 5.15
N LYS A 89 9.72 3.36 4.05
CA LYS A 89 10.25 2.56 2.94
C LYS A 89 11.73 2.32 3.16
N ILE A 90 12.13 1.06 3.11
CA ILE A 90 13.53 0.66 3.31
C ILE A 90 14.39 1.22 2.17
N THR A 91 15.50 1.87 2.53
CA THR A 91 16.50 2.32 1.56
C THR A 91 17.43 1.17 1.20
N ILE A 92 17.62 0.92 -0.08
CA ILE A 92 18.50 -0.14 -0.59
C ILE A 92 19.50 0.39 -1.61
N ASN A 93 20.60 -0.33 -1.76
CA ASN A 93 21.54 -0.16 -2.86
C ASN A 93 21.00 -0.84 -4.14
N LYS A 94 21.71 -0.68 -5.27
CA LYS A 94 21.30 -1.27 -6.57
C LYS A 94 21.20 -2.80 -6.56
N ASP A 95 21.87 -3.42 -5.62
CA ASP A 95 21.95 -4.87 -5.42
C ASP A 95 20.97 -5.39 -4.36
N CYS A 96 19.95 -4.62 -3.98
CA CYS A 96 18.97 -4.91 -2.94
C CYS A 96 19.53 -4.99 -1.51
N SER A 97 20.84 -4.72 -1.28
CA SER A 97 21.42 -4.67 0.07
C SER A 97 20.94 -3.42 0.83
N THR A 98 20.77 -3.56 2.14
CA THR A 98 20.50 -2.42 3.04
C THR A 98 21.81 -1.88 3.64
N ASN A 99 21.71 -0.88 4.49
CA ASN A 99 22.84 -0.39 5.29
C ASN A 99 23.36 -1.42 6.33
N ILE A 100 22.60 -2.50 6.57
CA ILE A 100 23.01 -3.56 7.51
C ILE A 100 23.55 -4.74 6.72
N LYS A 101 24.80 -5.11 6.97
CA LYS A 101 25.47 -6.22 6.30
C LYS A 101 24.68 -7.52 6.44
N GLY A 102 24.41 -8.20 5.34
CA GLY A 102 23.66 -9.45 5.28
C GLY A 102 22.15 -9.28 5.34
N VAL A 103 21.64 -8.04 5.29
CA VAL A 103 20.21 -7.74 5.23
C VAL A 103 19.88 -7.15 3.86
N PHE A 104 18.90 -7.74 3.21
CA PHE A 104 18.43 -7.37 1.87
C PHE A 104 16.93 -7.06 1.91
N ALA A 105 16.47 -6.23 1.02
CA ALA A 105 15.06 -5.88 0.92
C ALA A 105 14.63 -5.63 -0.53
N GLY A 106 13.34 -5.83 -0.81
CA GLY A 106 12.72 -5.59 -2.11
C GLY A 106 11.19 -5.52 -2.01
N GLY A 107 10.52 -5.36 -3.14
CA GLY A 107 9.06 -5.29 -3.23
C GLY A 107 8.48 -4.09 -2.49
N ASP A 108 7.28 -4.25 -1.95
CA ASP A 108 6.51 -3.18 -1.31
C ASP A 108 7.22 -2.48 -0.16
N ALA A 109 8.08 -3.22 0.55
CA ALA A 109 8.89 -2.66 1.64
C ALA A 109 9.88 -1.58 1.16
N VAL A 110 10.25 -1.60 -0.10
CA VAL A 110 11.19 -0.67 -0.74
C VAL A 110 10.45 0.35 -1.61
N ASN A 111 9.59 -0.12 -2.51
CA ASN A 111 8.92 0.74 -3.49
C ASN A 111 7.58 1.34 -2.98
N GLY A 112 7.03 0.83 -1.89
CA GLY A 112 5.81 1.32 -1.25
C GLY A 112 4.51 0.78 -1.85
N GLY A 113 4.58 -0.28 -2.59
CA GLY A 113 3.46 -0.94 -3.25
C GLY A 113 3.42 -0.64 -4.75
N LYS A 114 3.67 -1.68 -5.53
CA LYS A 114 3.56 -1.72 -6.99
C LYS A 114 2.83 -2.99 -7.39
N GLU A 115 3.01 -3.42 -8.64
CA GLU A 115 2.42 -4.64 -9.15
C GLU A 115 3.16 -5.89 -8.65
N VAL A 116 2.49 -7.04 -8.71
CA VAL A 116 3.06 -8.33 -8.29
C VAL A 116 4.33 -8.66 -9.09
N VAL A 117 4.36 -8.30 -10.36
CA VAL A 117 5.53 -8.51 -11.24
C VAL A 117 6.76 -7.76 -10.76
N ASP A 118 6.61 -6.55 -10.22
CA ASP A 118 7.70 -5.78 -9.61
C ASP A 118 8.25 -6.48 -8.38
N ALA A 119 7.37 -6.99 -7.51
CA ALA A 119 7.77 -7.71 -6.31
C ALA A 119 8.51 -9.02 -6.63
N VAL A 120 8.08 -9.74 -7.68
CA VAL A 120 8.74 -10.96 -8.15
C VAL A 120 10.14 -10.63 -8.71
N GLU A 121 10.27 -9.57 -9.49
CA GLU A 121 11.56 -9.14 -10.05
C GLU A 121 12.53 -8.73 -8.94
N ASP A 122 12.08 -7.96 -7.96
CA ASP A 122 12.87 -7.58 -6.79
C ASP A 122 13.30 -8.82 -5.99
N GLY A 123 12.42 -9.81 -5.84
CA GLY A 123 12.73 -11.09 -5.21
C GLY A 123 13.82 -11.86 -5.93
N LYS A 124 13.76 -11.93 -7.26
CA LYS A 124 14.81 -12.58 -8.09
C LYS A 124 16.17 -11.87 -7.96
N LYS A 125 16.17 -10.53 -8.00
CA LYS A 125 17.39 -9.73 -7.80
C LYS A 125 17.98 -9.97 -6.42
N GLY A 126 17.15 -9.88 -5.38
CA GLY A 126 17.56 -10.13 -4.00
C GLY A 126 18.14 -11.53 -3.81
N ALA A 127 17.49 -12.56 -4.35
CA ALA A 127 17.99 -13.94 -4.28
C ALA A 127 19.36 -14.08 -4.93
N LYS A 128 19.56 -13.53 -6.13
CA LYS A 128 20.86 -13.53 -6.81
C LYS A 128 21.93 -12.85 -5.97
N THR A 129 21.65 -11.67 -5.43
CA THR A 129 22.60 -10.95 -4.58
C THR A 129 22.94 -11.71 -3.29
N ILE A 130 21.97 -12.40 -2.69
CA ILE A 130 22.20 -13.24 -1.52
C ILE A 130 23.13 -14.42 -1.86
N LEU A 131 22.94 -15.06 -3.02
CA LEU A 131 23.83 -16.13 -3.47
C LEU A 131 25.25 -15.63 -3.68
N ASP A 132 25.42 -14.48 -4.34
CA ASP A 132 26.71 -13.84 -4.54
C ASP A 132 27.37 -13.48 -3.19
N TYR A 133 26.60 -12.94 -2.26
CA TYR A 133 27.05 -12.61 -0.91
C TYR A 133 27.53 -13.85 -0.13
N LEU A 134 26.82 -14.97 -0.26
CA LEU A 134 27.16 -16.24 0.37
C LEU A 134 28.22 -17.03 -0.42
N ARG A 135 28.65 -16.55 -1.58
CA ARG A 135 29.55 -17.25 -2.51
C ARG A 135 29.03 -18.61 -2.97
N ILE A 136 27.73 -18.77 -3.09
CA ILE A 136 27.06 -19.99 -3.57
C ILE A 136 26.88 -19.87 -5.10
N SER A 137 27.33 -20.87 -5.86
CA SER A 137 27.10 -20.94 -7.31
C SER A 137 25.71 -21.51 -7.61
N LEU A 138 24.94 -20.86 -8.49
CA LEU A 138 23.63 -21.37 -8.96
C LEU A 138 23.73 -22.74 -9.65
N LYS A 139 24.91 -23.16 -10.08
CA LYS A 139 25.11 -24.49 -10.70
C LYS A 139 24.95 -25.67 -9.74
N GLU A 140 24.95 -25.42 -8.43
CA GLU A 140 24.74 -26.45 -7.41
C GLU A 140 23.24 -26.59 -7.03
N TYR A 141 22.38 -25.74 -7.57
CA TYR A 141 20.93 -25.78 -7.32
C TYR A 141 20.16 -26.31 -8.53
N ASP A 142 20.52 -27.51 -8.99
CA ASP A 142 19.64 -28.30 -9.85
C ASP A 142 18.60 -28.95 -8.96
N GLY A 143 17.41 -28.34 -8.93
CA GLY A 143 16.27 -28.70 -8.11
C GLY A 143 15.95 -30.20 -8.08
N LYS A 144 16.57 -30.90 -7.16
CA LYS A 144 16.20 -32.25 -6.73
C LYS A 144 15.59 -32.17 -5.37
#